data_ef6d2b1903bb005018048057f4e426d6
#
_entry.id   ef6d2b1903bb005018048057f4e426d6
#
_cell.length_a   1.000
_cell.length_b   1.000
_cell.length_c   1.000
_cell.angle_alpha   90.00
_cell.angle_beta   90.00
_cell.angle_gamma   90.00
#
_symmetry.space_group_name_H-M   'P 1'
#
loop_
_entity.id
_entity.type
_entity.pdbx_description
1 polymer ?
#
loop_
_entity_poly.entity_id
_entity_poly.type
_entity_poly.pdbx_seq_one_letter_code
_entity_poly.pdbx_strand_id
1 'polypeptide(L)'
;MLRSNSHPVAGVITLVAAALFPLLATAQVQASKTIRITLDSSTRLQLVNARALWVDYRGRRALKLAPLLGHEHDTDQEMAAVLAGSDFHDGIIEVDVAGARRQGYSTAEDVSGFKGIIGVTFRIRGDSAERIYLRPENTRLNNQLFRNRSTQYESSPDYSWQRLREESPGVYESYVDVEPGGWTSVRIEISGVTARLYVNGATQPCLVVNDLKHGDSHGAIALWARISSDAYFSNLRVSPD
;
A
#
# COMPACT_ATOMS: atom_id res chain seq x y z
N MET A 1 29.78 97.65 19.76
CA MET A 1 30.38 96.32 19.96
C MET A 1 29.42 95.48 20.81
N LEU A 2 28.59 94.72 20.23
CA LEU A 2 27.66 93.82 20.96
C LEU A 2 27.81 92.40 20.36
N ARG A 3 28.24 91.45 21.17
CA ARG A 3 28.39 90.06 20.83
C ARG A 3 27.03 89.35 21.01
N SER A 4 26.53 88.71 19.97
CA SER A 4 25.37 87.80 20.00
C SER A 4 25.86 86.41 20.31
N ASN A 5 25.38 85.81 21.39
CA ASN A 5 25.57 84.42 21.75
C ASN A 5 24.34 83.61 21.23
N SER A 6 24.55 82.75 20.28
CA SER A 6 23.55 81.74 19.84
C SER A 6 23.89 80.39 20.46
N HIS A 7 22.95 79.82 21.24
CA HIS A 7 23.01 78.48 21.77
C HIS A 7 22.40 77.49 20.75
N PRO A 8 22.99 76.36 20.54
CA PRO A 8 22.36 75.34 19.73
C PRO A 8 21.38 74.50 20.60
N VAL A 9 20.17 74.33 20.10
CA VAL A 9 19.15 73.42 20.64
C VAL A 9 19.45 72.01 20.13
N ALA A 10 19.78 71.08 21.04
CA ALA A 10 19.95 69.67 20.74
C ALA A 10 18.59 69.00 20.64
N GLY A 11 18.20 68.58 19.44
CA GLY A 11 17.01 67.77 19.19
C GLY A 11 17.30 66.29 19.50
N VAL A 12 16.60 65.77 20.47
CA VAL A 12 16.61 64.28 20.77
C VAL A 12 15.73 63.54 19.75
N ILE A 13 16.33 62.78 18.88
CA ILE A 13 15.63 61.92 17.98
C ILE A 13 15.43 60.55 18.70
N THR A 14 14.19 60.29 19.12
CA THR A 14 13.81 58.98 19.68
C THR A 14 13.56 57.99 18.53
N LEU A 15 14.47 57.02 18.34
CA LEU A 15 14.30 55.92 17.41
C LEU A 15 13.39 54.87 18.07
N VAL A 16 12.16 54.73 17.58
CA VAL A 16 11.26 53.60 17.92
C VAL A 16 11.63 52.44 17.04
N ALA A 17 12.33 51.45 17.59
CA ALA A 17 12.60 50.18 16.93
C ALA A 17 11.34 49.30 17.00
N ALA A 18 10.63 49.18 15.89
CA ALA A 18 9.55 48.21 15.75
C ALA A 18 10.14 46.81 15.61
N ALA A 19 10.04 45.98 16.65
CA ALA A 19 10.42 44.58 16.61
C ALA A 19 9.35 43.80 15.82
N LEU A 20 9.66 43.42 14.59
CA LEU A 20 8.90 42.45 13.79
C LEU A 20 9.17 41.04 14.36
N PHE A 21 8.24 40.52 15.16
CA PHE A 21 8.23 39.08 15.51
C PHE A 21 7.69 38.33 14.32
N PRO A 22 8.43 37.35 13.77
CA PRO A 22 7.88 36.44 12.78
C PRO A 22 6.82 35.55 13.47
N LEU A 23 5.58 35.60 12.99
CA LEU A 23 4.54 34.65 13.34
C LEU A 23 4.98 33.30 12.78
N LEU A 24 5.57 32.45 13.62
CA LEU A 24 5.76 31.03 13.31
C LEU A 24 4.36 30.37 13.27
N ALA A 25 3.80 30.23 12.09
CA ALA A 25 2.63 29.38 11.86
C ALA A 25 3.04 27.96 12.16
N THR A 26 2.71 27.47 13.35
CA THR A 26 2.77 26.03 13.66
C THR A 26 1.68 25.36 12.83
N ALA A 27 2.07 24.72 11.72
CA ALA A 27 1.20 23.81 11.03
C ALA A 27 0.84 22.70 12.03
N GLN A 28 -0.41 22.70 12.49
CA GLN A 28 -0.95 21.57 13.24
C GLN A 28 -0.99 20.38 12.27
N VAL A 29 -0.07 19.43 12.44
CA VAL A 29 -0.18 18.12 11.81
C VAL A 29 -1.41 17.48 12.43
N GLN A 30 -2.51 17.50 11.71
CA GLN A 30 -3.73 16.83 12.09
C GLN A 30 -3.42 15.33 12.06
N ALA A 31 -3.41 14.69 13.22
CA ALA A 31 -3.17 13.26 13.30
C ALA A 31 -4.24 12.54 12.50
N SER A 32 -3.85 11.86 11.43
CA SER A 32 -4.76 11.13 10.58
C SER A 32 -5.48 10.07 11.42
N LYS A 33 -6.81 9.97 11.28
CA LYS A 33 -7.62 9.05 12.08
C LYS A 33 -7.48 7.63 11.52
N THR A 34 -6.70 6.80 12.18
CA THR A 34 -6.61 5.37 11.83
C THR A 34 -7.96 4.67 12.03
N ILE A 35 -8.48 4.08 10.98
CA ILE A 35 -9.69 3.25 10.97
C ILE A 35 -9.25 1.79 11.03
N ARG A 36 -9.56 1.11 12.13
CA ARG A 36 -9.37 -0.33 12.26
C ARG A 36 -10.58 -1.06 11.68
N ILE A 37 -10.36 -1.96 10.74
CA ILE A 37 -11.39 -2.77 10.10
C ILE A 37 -11.29 -4.19 10.64
N THR A 38 -12.28 -4.57 11.43
CA THR A 38 -12.37 -5.94 11.94
C THR A 38 -12.80 -6.85 10.80
N LEU A 39 -11.90 -7.76 10.35
CA LEU A 39 -12.22 -8.72 9.29
C LEU A 39 -13.03 -9.89 9.86
N ASP A 40 -14.34 -9.71 9.99
CA ASP A 40 -15.30 -10.69 10.48
C ASP A 40 -16.59 -10.69 9.64
N SER A 41 -17.58 -11.48 10.03
CA SER A 41 -18.84 -11.61 9.30
C SER A 41 -19.70 -10.32 9.25
N SER A 42 -19.38 -9.32 10.05
CA SER A 42 -20.04 -8.01 10.03
C SER A 42 -19.43 -7.05 9.00
N THR A 43 -18.23 -7.36 8.49
CA THR A 43 -17.54 -6.53 7.50
C THR A 43 -18.26 -6.62 6.16
N ARG A 44 -18.69 -5.47 5.64
CA ARG A 44 -19.34 -5.41 4.33
C ARG A 44 -18.30 -5.50 3.23
N LEU A 45 -18.28 -6.65 2.55
CA LEU A 45 -17.37 -6.96 1.45
C LEU A 45 -18.16 -7.19 0.17
N GLN A 46 -17.71 -6.62 -0.93
CA GLN A 46 -18.12 -7.02 -2.26
C GLN A 46 -17.09 -8.02 -2.79
N LEU A 47 -17.51 -9.27 -2.98
CA LEU A 47 -16.62 -10.35 -3.39
C LEU A 47 -16.57 -10.45 -4.91
N VAL A 48 -15.37 -10.62 -5.45
CA VAL A 48 -15.11 -10.84 -6.88
C VAL A 48 -14.41 -12.18 -7.05
N ASN A 49 -15.02 -13.11 -7.74
CA ASN A 49 -14.54 -14.48 -7.98
C ASN A 49 -14.07 -15.22 -6.71
N ALA A 50 -14.66 -14.88 -5.57
CA ALA A 50 -14.21 -15.37 -4.28
C ALA A 50 -15.35 -15.68 -3.32
N ARG A 51 -15.07 -16.52 -2.34
CA ARG A 51 -15.82 -16.68 -1.09
C ARG A 51 -14.98 -16.13 0.06
N ALA A 52 -15.62 -15.47 0.99
CA ALA A 52 -15.02 -15.03 2.24
C ALA A 52 -15.28 -16.08 3.32
N LEU A 53 -14.25 -16.60 3.94
CA LEU A 53 -14.31 -17.55 5.05
C LEU A 53 -13.60 -16.96 6.25
N TRP A 54 -14.26 -16.92 7.41
CA TRP A 54 -13.67 -16.43 8.65
C TRP A 54 -13.14 -17.62 9.44
N VAL A 55 -11.84 -17.67 9.60
CA VAL A 55 -11.11 -18.82 10.15
C VAL A 55 -10.10 -18.39 11.23
N ASP A 56 -9.68 -19.33 12.05
CA ASP A 56 -8.50 -19.17 12.86
C ASP A 56 -7.30 -19.75 12.09
N TYR A 57 -6.32 -18.91 11.78
CA TYR A 57 -5.13 -19.31 11.07
C TYR A 57 -3.87 -18.87 11.82
N ARG A 58 -3.02 -19.82 12.18
CA ARG A 58 -1.77 -19.59 12.92
C ARG A 58 -1.94 -18.61 14.09
N GLY A 59 -2.96 -18.88 14.94
CA GLY A 59 -3.25 -18.14 16.16
C GLY A 59 -3.91 -16.76 15.96
N ARG A 60 -4.42 -16.45 14.77
CA ARG A 60 -5.14 -15.20 14.49
C ARG A 60 -6.47 -15.45 13.81
N ARG A 61 -7.47 -14.65 14.19
CA ARG A 61 -8.71 -14.55 13.39
C ARG A 61 -8.36 -13.93 12.05
N ALA A 62 -8.82 -14.56 10.98
CA ALA A 62 -8.47 -14.18 9.62
C ALA A 62 -9.65 -14.30 8.66
N LEU A 63 -9.67 -13.43 7.67
CA LEU A 63 -10.42 -13.61 6.45
C LEU A 63 -9.60 -14.49 5.50
N LYS A 64 -10.08 -15.66 5.13
CA LYS A 64 -9.56 -16.47 4.01
C LYS A 64 -10.35 -16.13 2.75
N LEU A 65 -9.66 -15.73 1.69
CA LEU A 65 -10.23 -15.73 0.35
C LEU A 65 -10.10 -17.14 -0.25
N ALA A 66 -11.22 -17.69 -0.70
CA ALA A 66 -11.30 -18.99 -1.34
C ALA A 66 -12.01 -18.86 -2.69
N PRO A 67 -11.67 -19.68 -3.70
CA PRO A 67 -12.35 -19.68 -4.99
C PRO A 67 -13.84 -19.96 -4.84
N LEU A 68 -14.62 -19.57 -5.83
CA LEU A 68 -16.00 -20.05 -5.97
C LEU A 68 -16.01 -21.57 -6.11
N LEU A 69 -17.07 -22.21 -5.62
CA LEU A 69 -17.22 -23.66 -5.75
C LEU A 69 -17.33 -24.05 -7.23
N GLY A 70 -16.57 -25.06 -7.63
CA GLY A 70 -16.48 -25.51 -9.03
C GLY A 70 -15.52 -24.71 -9.90
N HIS A 71 -14.90 -23.63 -9.37
CA HIS A 71 -13.94 -22.77 -10.05
C HIS A 71 -12.53 -22.86 -9.46
N GLU A 72 -12.26 -23.88 -8.66
CA GLU A 72 -11.02 -24.02 -7.92
C GLU A 72 -9.78 -24.19 -8.80
N HIS A 73 -9.98 -24.60 -10.04
CA HIS A 73 -8.91 -24.88 -11.01
C HIS A 73 -8.88 -23.91 -12.19
N ASP A 74 -9.73 -22.87 -12.15
CA ASP A 74 -9.68 -21.84 -13.20
C ASP A 74 -8.30 -21.21 -13.25
N THR A 75 -7.77 -21.06 -14.46
CA THR A 75 -6.47 -20.42 -14.65
C THR A 75 -6.61 -18.91 -14.70
N ASP A 76 -5.58 -18.21 -14.20
CA ASP A 76 -5.44 -16.76 -14.26
C ASP A 76 -6.55 -15.92 -13.59
N GLN A 77 -7.42 -16.53 -12.80
CA GLN A 77 -8.43 -15.79 -12.07
C GLN A 77 -7.85 -15.09 -10.83
N GLU A 78 -8.41 -13.95 -10.57
CA GLU A 78 -8.16 -13.12 -9.40
C GLU A 78 -9.32 -13.23 -8.43
N MET A 79 -9.00 -13.30 -7.15
CA MET A 79 -9.95 -13.25 -6.04
C MET A 79 -9.81 -11.90 -5.35
N ALA A 80 -10.93 -11.23 -5.09
CA ALA A 80 -10.89 -9.99 -4.33
C ALA A 80 -12.05 -9.86 -3.33
N ALA A 81 -11.77 -9.18 -2.22
CA ALA A 81 -12.75 -8.70 -1.26
C ALA A 81 -12.65 -7.18 -1.19
N VAL A 82 -13.53 -6.49 -1.90
CA VAL A 82 -13.60 -5.03 -1.94
C VAL A 82 -14.31 -4.53 -0.69
N LEU A 83 -13.73 -3.59 0.03
CA LEU A 83 -14.33 -2.94 1.19
C LEU A 83 -15.48 -2.02 0.72
N ALA A 84 -16.72 -2.42 0.96
CA ALA A 84 -17.89 -1.68 0.51
C ALA A 84 -17.92 -0.27 1.14
N GLY A 85 -18.02 0.74 0.27
CA GLY A 85 -18.08 2.14 0.68
C GLY A 85 -16.73 2.76 1.06
N SER A 86 -15.61 2.06 0.84
CA SER A 86 -14.30 2.70 0.95
C SER A 86 -14.06 3.63 -0.23
N ASP A 87 -13.46 4.79 0.05
CA ASP A 87 -12.98 5.75 -0.93
C ASP A 87 -11.65 6.31 -0.40
N PHE A 88 -10.56 5.81 -0.93
CA PHE A 88 -9.20 6.07 -0.45
C PHE A 88 -8.42 6.85 -1.51
N HIS A 89 -7.79 7.93 -1.09
CA HIS A 89 -6.94 8.78 -1.91
C HIS A 89 -5.48 8.63 -1.47
N ASP A 90 -5.10 9.29 -0.39
CA ASP A 90 -3.76 9.28 0.21
C ASP A 90 -3.81 8.72 1.62
N GLY A 91 -2.64 8.32 2.14
CA GLY A 91 -2.49 7.82 3.49
C GLY A 91 -1.82 6.45 3.57
N ILE A 92 -2.17 5.67 4.59
CA ILE A 92 -1.52 4.40 4.90
C ILE A 92 -2.55 3.27 4.93
N ILE A 93 -2.22 2.16 4.26
CA ILE A 93 -2.95 0.89 4.35
C ILE A 93 -2.03 -0.11 5.03
N GLU A 94 -2.47 -0.68 6.16
CA GLU A 94 -1.76 -1.74 6.89
C GLU A 94 -2.61 -2.99 6.96
N VAL A 95 -2.01 -4.15 6.71
CA VAL A 95 -2.68 -5.45 6.81
C VAL A 95 -1.65 -6.55 7.08
N ASP A 96 -2.01 -7.52 7.91
CA ASP A 96 -1.25 -8.76 8.00
C ASP A 96 -1.76 -9.74 6.94
N VAL A 97 -0.85 -10.27 6.12
CA VAL A 97 -1.15 -11.23 5.06
C VAL A 97 -0.40 -12.53 5.30
N ALA A 98 -1.02 -13.67 4.92
CA ALA A 98 -0.33 -14.95 4.85
C ALA A 98 -0.72 -15.63 3.55
N GLY A 99 0.24 -15.71 2.62
CA GLY A 99 0.06 -16.28 1.29
C GLY A 99 0.96 -17.48 1.08
N ALA A 100 0.41 -18.56 0.58
CA ALA A 100 1.15 -19.73 0.14
C ALA A 100 0.51 -20.30 -1.13
N ARG A 101 1.27 -21.10 -1.86
CA ARG A 101 0.71 -21.88 -2.95
C ARG A 101 -0.42 -22.77 -2.43
N ARG A 102 -1.58 -22.70 -3.10
CA ARG A 102 -2.71 -23.54 -2.72
C ARG A 102 -2.41 -25.01 -2.99
N GLN A 103 -2.62 -25.85 -1.98
CA GLN A 103 -2.43 -27.28 -2.09
C GLN A 103 -3.41 -27.89 -3.12
N GLY A 104 -2.91 -28.77 -3.97
CA GLY A 104 -3.69 -29.43 -5.01
C GLY A 104 -3.92 -28.57 -6.26
N TYR A 105 -3.47 -27.32 -6.27
CA TYR A 105 -3.47 -26.50 -7.48
C TYR A 105 -2.22 -26.83 -8.31
N SER A 106 -2.41 -27.41 -9.48
CA SER A 106 -1.36 -27.73 -10.44
C SER A 106 -1.83 -27.36 -11.83
N THR A 107 -0.99 -26.67 -12.59
CA THR A 107 -1.17 -26.43 -14.02
C THR A 107 0.05 -26.93 -14.78
N ALA A 108 -0.09 -27.19 -16.07
CA ALA A 108 1.04 -27.59 -16.93
C ALA A 108 2.16 -26.53 -16.96
N GLU A 109 1.87 -25.29 -16.56
CA GLU A 109 2.81 -24.16 -16.49
C GLU A 109 3.46 -24.01 -15.10
N ASP A 110 3.37 -25.00 -14.24
CA ASP A 110 3.71 -24.97 -12.81
C ASP A 110 5.18 -24.62 -12.49
N VAL A 111 6.03 -24.55 -13.49
CA VAL A 111 7.47 -24.25 -13.35
C VAL A 111 7.74 -22.78 -13.15
N SER A 112 6.81 -21.87 -13.40
CA SER A 112 7.13 -20.43 -13.49
C SER A 112 6.25 -19.47 -12.69
N GLY A 113 5.06 -19.87 -12.17
CA GLY A 113 4.07 -18.83 -11.95
C GLY A 113 3.36 -18.75 -10.62
N PHE A 114 3.02 -19.83 -9.96
CA PHE A 114 2.04 -19.76 -8.86
C PHE A 114 2.72 -19.73 -7.49
N LYS A 115 2.90 -18.52 -6.99
CA LYS A 115 3.85 -18.21 -5.90
C LYS A 115 3.17 -17.75 -4.61
N GLY A 116 1.94 -18.24 -4.34
CA GLY A 116 1.20 -17.80 -3.15
C GLY A 116 0.85 -16.31 -3.18
N ILE A 117 0.48 -15.80 -4.35
CA ILE A 117 0.37 -14.37 -4.64
C ILE A 117 -0.77 -13.74 -3.84
N ILE A 118 -0.45 -12.72 -3.05
CA ILE A 118 -1.36 -12.04 -2.13
C ILE A 118 -1.00 -10.56 -2.00
N GLY A 119 -1.98 -9.67 -1.92
CA GLY A 119 -1.71 -8.24 -1.80
C GLY A 119 -2.93 -7.38 -1.55
N VAL A 120 -2.76 -6.11 -1.84
CA VAL A 120 -3.78 -5.06 -1.70
C VAL A 120 -3.95 -4.34 -3.02
N THR A 121 -5.21 -4.16 -3.42
CA THR A 121 -5.61 -3.28 -4.52
C THR A 121 -6.21 -2.02 -3.91
N PHE A 122 -5.87 -0.87 -4.41
CA PHE A 122 -6.34 0.42 -3.92
C PHE A 122 -6.70 1.35 -5.07
N ARG A 123 -7.43 2.43 -4.76
CA ARG A 123 -7.94 3.40 -5.74
C ARG A 123 -8.74 2.72 -6.87
N ILE A 124 -9.56 1.72 -6.49
CA ILE A 124 -10.39 1.00 -7.45
C ILE A 124 -11.53 1.90 -7.92
N ARG A 125 -11.63 2.13 -9.23
CA ARG A 125 -12.67 2.92 -9.87
C ARG A 125 -13.01 2.35 -11.24
N GLY A 126 -14.16 1.68 -11.34
CA GLY A 126 -14.49 0.92 -12.56
C GLY A 126 -13.46 -0.19 -12.78
N ASP A 127 -12.85 -0.20 -13.96
CA ASP A 127 -11.82 -1.17 -14.33
C ASP A 127 -10.41 -0.72 -13.94
N SER A 128 -10.26 0.53 -13.49
CA SER A 128 -8.97 1.10 -13.09
C SER A 128 -8.66 0.78 -11.64
N ALA A 129 -7.43 0.35 -11.37
CA ALA A 129 -6.97 0.07 -10.02
C ALA A 129 -5.44 0.04 -9.94
N GLU A 130 -4.91 0.40 -8.77
CA GLU A 130 -3.51 0.24 -8.41
C GLU A 130 -3.35 -0.97 -7.49
N ARG A 131 -2.27 -1.74 -7.65
CA ARG A 131 -2.06 -2.96 -6.85
C ARG A 131 -0.61 -3.15 -6.46
N ILE A 132 -0.39 -3.52 -5.19
CA ILE A 132 0.90 -3.99 -4.70
C ILE A 132 0.69 -5.36 -4.05
N TYR A 133 1.56 -6.31 -4.40
CA TYR A 133 1.45 -7.69 -3.91
C TYR A 133 2.79 -8.38 -3.68
N LEU A 134 2.73 -9.46 -2.93
CA LEU A 134 3.84 -10.34 -2.58
C LEU A 134 3.72 -11.67 -3.33
N ARG A 135 4.86 -12.28 -3.63
CA ARG A 135 5.02 -13.65 -4.11
C ARG A 135 5.89 -14.44 -3.11
N PRO A 136 5.33 -14.88 -1.98
CA PRO A 136 6.11 -15.48 -0.90
C PRO A 136 6.98 -16.66 -1.34
N GLU A 137 6.48 -17.54 -2.20
CA GLU A 137 7.24 -18.69 -2.70
C GLU A 137 8.52 -18.30 -3.47
N ASN A 138 8.53 -17.13 -4.10
CA ASN A 138 9.70 -16.64 -4.83
C ASN A 138 10.91 -16.42 -3.91
N THR A 139 10.67 -16.08 -2.65
CA THR A 139 11.72 -15.73 -1.69
C THR A 139 12.62 -16.93 -1.35
N ARG A 140 12.10 -18.15 -1.51
CA ARG A 140 12.78 -19.41 -1.15
C ARG A 140 13.38 -20.14 -2.34
N LEU A 141 13.20 -19.62 -3.57
CA LEU A 141 13.77 -20.25 -4.76
C LEU A 141 15.29 -20.07 -4.83
N ASN A 142 15.99 -21.10 -5.29
CA ASN A 142 17.43 -20.99 -5.62
C ASN A 142 17.61 -20.37 -7.01
N ASN A 143 16.99 -19.19 -7.21
CA ASN A 143 17.06 -18.42 -8.45
C ASN A 143 16.93 -16.94 -8.12
N GLN A 144 18.01 -16.18 -8.30
CA GLN A 144 18.06 -14.78 -7.92
C GLN A 144 17.06 -13.92 -8.70
N LEU A 145 16.82 -14.22 -9.97
CA LEU A 145 15.85 -13.48 -10.77
C LEU A 145 14.42 -13.59 -10.19
N PHE A 146 14.01 -14.79 -9.79
CA PHE A 146 12.71 -14.96 -9.14
C PHE A 146 12.68 -14.35 -7.74
N ARG A 147 13.74 -14.44 -6.97
CA ARG A 147 13.84 -13.79 -5.65
C ARG A 147 13.64 -12.28 -5.76
N ASN A 148 14.26 -11.63 -6.74
CA ASN A 148 14.12 -10.19 -6.99
C ASN A 148 12.69 -9.79 -7.41
N ARG A 149 11.81 -10.75 -7.66
CA ARG A 149 10.40 -10.59 -8.02
C ARG A 149 9.46 -11.01 -6.89
N SER A 150 9.88 -10.94 -5.64
CA SER A 150 9.04 -11.31 -4.50
C SER A 150 8.03 -10.23 -4.13
N THR A 151 8.23 -8.98 -4.55
CA THR A 151 7.21 -7.91 -4.55
C THR A 151 6.90 -7.47 -5.97
N GLN A 152 5.72 -6.92 -6.19
CA GLN A 152 5.33 -6.38 -7.48
C GLN A 152 4.29 -5.27 -7.31
N TYR A 153 4.43 -4.22 -8.12
CA TYR A 153 3.36 -3.28 -8.44
C TYR A 153 2.80 -3.59 -9.85
N GLU A 154 1.50 -3.40 -10.01
CA GLU A 154 0.81 -3.36 -11.30
C GLU A 154 -0.40 -2.45 -11.24
N SER A 155 -0.92 -2.04 -12.40
CA SER A 155 -2.07 -1.16 -12.51
C SER A 155 -2.99 -1.64 -13.64
N SER A 156 -4.26 -1.86 -13.29
CA SER A 156 -5.28 -2.33 -14.25
C SER A 156 -5.96 -1.15 -14.93
N PRO A 157 -6.39 -1.29 -16.20
CA PRO A 157 -6.27 -2.51 -17.04
C PRO A 157 -4.95 -2.59 -17.82
N ASP A 158 -4.23 -1.48 -18.03
CA ASP A 158 -3.24 -1.37 -19.09
C ASP A 158 -1.81 -1.74 -18.67
N TYR A 159 -1.48 -1.65 -17.39
CA TYR A 159 -0.11 -1.82 -16.90
C TYR A 159 0.04 -3.11 -16.11
N SER A 160 -0.12 -4.25 -16.79
CA SER A 160 0.13 -5.57 -16.20
C SER A 160 1.60 -5.73 -15.79
N TRP A 161 1.88 -6.69 -14.90
CA TRP A 161 3.26 -6.98 -14.50
C TRP A 161 4.16 -7.37 -15.67
N GLN A 162 3.62 -8.01 -16.73
CA GLN A 162 4.35 -8.33 -17.94
C GLN A 162 4.82 -7.06 -18.64
N ARG A 163 3.87 -6.17 -18.95
CA ARG A 163 4.15 -4.90 -19.62
C ARG A 163 5.14 -4.06 -18.83
N LEU A 164 4.91 -3.88 -17.52
CA LEU A 164 5.81 -3.09 -16.68
C LEU A 164 7.23 -3.66 -16.65
N ARG A 165 7.36 -4.99 -16.68
CA ARG A 165 8.68 -5.65 -16.73
C ARG A 165 9.37 -5.49 -18.07
N GLU A 166 8.63 -5.49 -19.17
CA GLU A 166 9.17 -5.27 -20.52
C GLU A 166 9.60 -3.82 -20.73
N GLU A 167 8.74 -2.86 -20.32
CA GLU A 167 9.01 -1.42 -20.50
C GLU A 167 10.01 -0.86 -19.49
N SER A 168 10.06 -1.40 -18.26
CA SER A 168 10.88 -0.88 -17.15
C SER A 168 11.40 -2.02 -16.26
N PRO A 169 12.36 -2.83 -16.76
CA PRO A 169 12.84 -4.01 -16.01
C PRO A 169 13.36 -3.66 -14.62
N GLY A 170 12.84 -4.35 -13.59
CA GLY A 170 13.27 -4.21 -12.20
C GLY A 170 12.80 -2.96 -11.48
N VAL A 171 12.05 -2.06 -12.13
CA VAL A 171 11.57 -0.81 -11.48
C VAL A 171 10.38 -1.07 -10.55
N TYR A 172 9.45 -1.93 -10.96
CA TYR A 172 8.20 -2.19 -10.25
C TYR A 172 8.18 -3.52 -9.51
N GLU A 173 9.34 -4.11 -9.29
CA GLU A 173 9.52 -5.36 -8.55
C GLU A 173 10.79 -5.30 -7.71
N SER A 174 10.82 -6.02 -6.58
CA SER A 174 11.98 -6.09 -5.71
C SER A 174 12.00 -7.35 -4.86
N TYR A 175 13.12 -7.57 -4.18
CA TYR A 175 13.27 -8.62 -3.18
C TYR A 175 12.72 -8.18 -1.82
N VAL A 176 12.02 -9.10 -1.16
CA VAL A 176 11.73 -9.05 0.27
C VAL A 176 11.76 -10.47 0.82
N ASP A 177 12.26 -10.66 2.03
CA ASP A 177 12.25 -11.98 2.69
C ASP A 177 10.96 -12.17 3.49
N VAL A 178 10.12 -13.09 3.03
CA VAL A 178 8.88 -13.48 3.70
C VAL A 178 8.73 -15.00 3.70
N GLU A 179 8.07 -15.54 4.73
CA GLU A 179 7.82 -16.96 4.87
C GLU A 179 6.52 -17.36 4.16
N PRO A 180 6.54 -18.29 3.20
CA PRO A 180 5.31 -18.82 2.60
C PRO A 180 4.33 -19.34 3.65
N GLY A 181 3.10 -18.83 3.63
CA GLY A 181 2.06 -19.13 4.62
C GLY A 181 2.33 -18.59 6.02
N GLY A 182 3.45 -17.90 6.25
CA GLY A 182 3.72 -17.14 7.47
C GLY A 182 3.01 -15.79 7.48
N TRP A 183 2.66 -15.27 8.66
CA TRP A 183 2.14 -13.92 8.78
C TRP A 183 3.21 -12.90 8.43
N THR A 184 2.88 -12.03 7.49
CA THR A 184 3.69 -10.91 7.03
C THR A 184 2.92 -9.62 7.26
N SER A 185 3.49 -8.70 8.03
CA SER A 185 2.93 -7.37 8.19
C SER A 185 3.27 -6.52 6.96
N VAL A 186 2.27 -6.02 6.30
CA VAL A 186 2.35 -5.16 5.11
C VAL A 186 1.88 -3.76 5.47
N ARG A 187 2.66 -2.74 5.11
CA ARG A 187 2.28 -1.33 5.20
C ARG A 187 2.58 -0.67 3.86
N ILE A 188 1.57 -0.04 3.29
CA ILE A 188 1.66 0.71 2.03
C ILE A 188 1.36 2.16 2.33
N GLU A 189 2.33 3.04 2.09
CA GLU A 189 2.16 4.50 2.12
C GLU A 189 1.88 4.99 0.71
N ILE A 190 0.80 5.75 0.54
CA ILE A 190 0.39 6.33 -0.73
C ILE A 190 0.29 7.84 -0.57
N SER A 191 0.91 8.59 -1.49
CA SER A 191 0.83 10.05 -1.53
C SER A 191 0.94 10.55 -2.96
N GLY A 192 -0.13 11.20 -3.45
CA GLY A 192 -0.24 11.66 -4.83
C GLY A 192 0.03 10.53 -5.82
N VAL A 193 1.10 10.62 -6.57
CA VAL A 193 1.51 9.61 -7.58
C VAL A 193 2.53 8.61 -7.08
N THR A 194 2.76 8.52 -5.77
CA THR A 194 3.79 7.65 -5.21
C THR A 194 3.21 6.58 -4.28
N ALA A 195 3.83 5.41 -4.24
CA ALA A 195 3.56 4.38 -3.24
C ALA A 195 4.86 3.75 -2.72
N ARG A 196 4.88 3.40 -1.44
CA ARG A 196 6.00 2.73 -0.77
C ARG A 196 5.50 1.55 0.02
N LEU A 197 6.09 0.38 -0.23
CA LEU A 197 5.80 -0.85 0.48
C LEU A 197 6.84 -1.10 1.57
N TYR A 198 6.35 -1.32 2.78
CA TYR A 198 7.16 -1.77 3.93
C TYR A 198 6.64 -3.12 4.41
N VAL A 199 7.54 -3.99 4.82
CA VAL A 199 7.23 -5.35 5.24
C VAL A 199 7.87 -5.63 6.61
N ASN A 200 7.12 -6.29 7.48
CA ASN A 200 7.56 -6.75 8.80
C ASN A 200 8.19 -5.64 9.67
N GLY A 201 7.62 -4.43 9.61
CA GLY A 201 8.08 -3.30 10.42
C GLY A 201 9.41 -2.69 9.99
N ALA A 202 9.88 -2.99 8.79
CA ALA A 202 11.08 -2.37 8.23
C ALA A 202 10.95 -0.84 8.19
N THR A 203 12.03 -0.13 8.48
CA THR A 203 12.09 1.34 8.43
C THR A 203 12.34 1.88 7.03
N GLN A 204 12.85 1.04 6.12
CA GLN A 204 13.04 1.36 4.72
C GLN A 204 12.05 0.58 3.86
N PRO A 205 11.49 1.20 2.81
CA PRO A 205 10.60 0.50 1.90
C PRO A 205 11.37 -0.56 1.09
N CYS A 206 10.75 -1.72 0.91
CA CYS A 206 11.30 -2.74 0.03
C CYS A 206 10.88 -2.55 -1.45
N LEU A 207 9.82 -1.78 -1.71
CA LEU A 207 9.41 -1.38 -3.05
C LEU A 207 9.05 0.10 -3.05
N VAL A 208 9.54 0.85 -4.03
CA VAL A 208 9.25 2.27 -4.24
C VAL A 208 8.66 2.44 -5.64
N VAL A 209 7.45 2.97 -5.71
CA VAL A 209 6.76 3.35 -6.95
C VAL A 209 6.63 4.87 -6.94
N ASN A 210 7.20 5.55 -7.93
CA ASN A 210 7.21 7.01 -8.00
C ASN A 210 6.21 7.57 -9.02
N ASP A 211 5.51 6.70 -9.74
CA ASP A 211 4.66 7.03 -10.88
C ASP A 211 3.48 6.05 -10.99
N LEU A 212 2.59 6.07 -10.00
CA LEU A 212 1.33 5.34 -10.06
C LEU A 212 0.63 5.61 -11.38
N LYS A 213 0.25 4.57 -12.12
CA LYS A 213 -0.10 4.66 -13.55
C LYS A 213 -1.45 5.35 -13.81
N HIS A 214 -2.34 5.39 -12.82
CA HIS A 214 -3.57 6.19 -12.89
C HIS A 214 -3.42 7.57 -12.23
N GLY A 215 -2.17 7.98 -11.96
CA GLY A 215 -1.86 9.30 -11.41
C GLY A 215 -2.41 9.50 -9.99
N ASP A 216 -2.72 10.75 -9.68
CA ASP A 216 -3.34 11.16 -8.43
C ASP A 216 -4.85 10.91 -8.50
N SER A 217 -5.27 9.75 -8.00
CA SER A 217 -6.65 9.24 -8.10
C SER A 217 -7.14 8.72 -6.75
N HIS A 218 -8.43 8.40 -6.66
CA HIS A 218 -9.05 7.83 -5.47
C HIS A 218 -10.01 6.69 -5.83
N GLY A 219 -10.39 5.87 -4.86
CA GLY A 219 -11.33 4.78 -5.08
C GLY A 219 -11.30 3.74 -3.96
N ALA A 220 -11.96 2.61 -4.20
CA ALA A 220 -12.10 1.58 -3.18
C ALA A 220 -10.78 0.84 -2.91
N ILE A 221 -10.74 0.15 -1.74
CA ILE A 221 -9.67 -0.76 -1.33
C ILE A 221 -10.18 -2.19 -1.43
N ALA A 222 -9.32 -3.13 -1.85
CA ALA A 222 -9.61 -4.56 -1.80
C ALA A 222 -8.42 -5.37 -1.26
N LEU A 223 -8.74 -6.42 -0.52
CA LEU A 223 -7.84 -7.52 -0.25
C LEU A 223 -7.86 -8.45 -1.46
N TRP A 224 -6.70 -8.81 -1.97
CA TRP A 224 -6.56 -9.46 -3.26
C TRP A 224 -5.61 -10.65 -3.23
N ALA A 225 -5.92 -11.68 -4.00
CA ALA A 225 -5.04 -12.83 -4.21
C ALA A 225 -5.31 -13.49 -5.57
N ARG A 226 -4.33 -14.24 -6.06
CA ARG A 226 -4.54 -15.17 -7.18
C ARG A 226 -5.29 -16.41 -6.69
N ILE A 227 -6.09 -16.99 -7.56
CA ILE A 227 -6.86 -18.22 -7.29
C ILE A 227 -5.98 -19.42 -6.89
N SER A 228 -4.74 -19.44 -7.36
CA SER A 228 -3.72 -20.44 -7.02
C SER A 228 -3.14 -20.31 -5.61
N SER A 229 -3.62 -19.34 -4.81
CA SER A 229 -3.08 -19.05 -3.49
C SER A 229 -4.03 -19.47 -2.37
N ASP A 230 -3.49 -20.02 -1.30
CA ASP A 230 -4.10 -19.97 0.02
C ASP A 230 -3.80 -18.60 0.60
N ALA A 231 -4.83 -17.78 0.77
CA ALA A 231 -4.68 -16.36 1.09
C ALA A 231 -5.48 -15.98 2.34
N TYR A 232 -4.78 -15.49 3.37
CA TYR A 232 -5.34 -15.10 4.65
C TYR A 232 -4.98 -13.66 4.97
N PHE A 233 -5.94 -12.90 5.50
CA PHE A 233 -5.80 -11.51 5.88
C PHE A 233 -6.27 -11.27 7.30
N SER A 234 -5.56 -10.41 8.04
CA SER A 234 -5.89 -10.01 9.41
C SER A 234 -5.46 -8.58 9.68
N ASN A 235 -5.94 -7.97 10.76
CA ASN A 235 -5.46 -6.68 11.26
C ASN A 235 -5.47 -5.53 10.24
N LEU A 236 -6.50 -5.44 9.40
CA LEU A 236 -6.61 -4.36 8.42
C LEU A 236 -6.82 -3.01 9.10
N ARG A 237 -6.01 -2.02 8.74
CA ARG A 237 -6.11 -0.62 9.17
C ARG A 237 -5.95 0.28 7.98
N VAL A 238 -6.68 1.38 7.97
CA VAL A 238 -6.57 2.44 6.97
C VAL A 238 -6.46 3.77 7.70
N SER A 239 -5.43 4.52 7.39
CA SER A 239 -5.19 5.86 7.93
C SER A 239 -5.16 6.83 6.75
N PRO A 240 -6.32 7.38 6.33
CA PRO A 240 -6.36 8.40 5.28
C PRO A 240 -5.74 9.70 5.79
N ASP A 241 -5.08 10.43 4.91
CA ASP A 241 -4.51 11.77 5.19
C ASP A 241 -5.60 12.84 5.25
#